data_e9f5feba39a9d3ffba005b23b7384247
#
_entry.id   e9f5feba39a9d3ffba005b23b7384247
#
_cell.length_a   1.000
_cell.length_b   1.000
_cell.length_c   1.000
_cell.angle_alpha   90.00
_cell.angle_beta   90.00
_cell.angle_gamma   90.00
#
_symmetry.space_group_name_H-M   'P 1'
#
loop_
_entity.id
_entity.type
_entity.pdbx_description
1 polymer ?
#
loop_
_entity_poly.entity_id
_entity_poly.type
_entity_poly.pdbx_seq_one_letter_code
_entity_poly.pdbx_strand_id
1 'polypeptide(L)'
;MRLPDGRDATIVGENTWLWTDRSVWKPAVQRVQVGPVWAEVTATPVGMTFNSGTGGAMSCSGPGTPYDRSYGLHAASPDCGFVYTRSSVGLPNDQATAEWAIQWSVSWVGSDGAADVGGDFPQMSSRATATFAVAEVQALRAN
;
A
#
# COMPACT_ATOMS: atom_id res chain seq x y z
N MET A 1 -0.05 0.92 -17.51
CA MET A 1 -0.38 1.20 -18.93
C MET A 1 -1.00 2.57 -19.03
N ARG A 2 -0.79 3.24 -20.14
CA ARG A 2 -1.38 4.57 -20.37
C ARG A 2 -2.34 4.51 -21.57
N LEU A 3 -3.54 5.06 -21.38
CA LEU A 3 -4.55 5.13 -22.44
C LEU A 3 -4.17 6.20 -23.48
N PRO A 4 -4.76 6.13 -24.69
CA PRO A 4 -4.51 7.15 -25.73
C PRO A 4 -4.82 8.58 -25.31
N ASP A 5 -5.72 8.77 -24.35
CA ASP A 5 -6.08 10.08 -23.79
C ASP A 5 -5.12 10.54 -22.67
N GLY A 6 -4.07 9.79 -22.42
CA GLY A 6 -3.04 10.11 -21.43
C GLY A 6 -3.33 9.66 -20.00
N ARG A 7 -4.48 9.04 -19.74
CA ARG A 7 -4.81 8.51 -18.40
C ARG A 7 -4.06 7.23 -18.11
N ASP A 8 -3.68 7.05 -16.85
CA ASP A 8 -3.16 5.77 -16.38
C ASP A 8 -4.29 4.74 -16.31
N ALA A 9 -3.97 3.49 -16.66
CA ALA A 9 -4.95 2.42 -16.72
C ALA A 9 -4.36 1.07 -16.37
N THR A 10 -5.21 0.20 -15.85
CA THR A 10 -4.98 -1.24 -15.77
C THR A 10 -6.14 -1.98 -16.45
N ILE A 11 -6.07 -3.28 -16.51
CA ILE A 11 -7.04 -4.13 -17.21
C ILE A 11 -7.61 -5.17 -16.24
N VAL A 12 -8.90 -5.39 -16.31
CA VAL A 12 -9.57 -6.50 -15.61
C VAL A 12 -8.91 -7.83 -16.01
N GLY A 13 -8.63 -8.66 -15.02
CA GLY A 13 -8.02 -9.97 -15.21
C GLY A 13 -6.49 -9.99 -15.22
N GLU A 14 -5.84 -8.83 -15.31
CA GLU A 14 -4.37 -8.76 -15.23
C GLU A 14 -3.88 -8.70 -13.79
N ASN A 15 -2.71 -9.27 -13.57
CA ASN A 15 -2.05 -9.23 -12.27
C ASN A 15 -1.51 -7.82 -11.99
N THR A 16 -1.96 -7.24 -10.89
CA THR A 16 -1.47 -5.96 -10.40
C THR A 16 -0.53 -6.22 -9.23
N TRP A 17 0.70 -5.75 -9.35
CA TRP A 17 1.72 -5.89 -8.32
C TRP A 17 1.60 -4.74 -7.33
N LEU A 18 1.60 -5.08 -6.04
CA LEU A 18 1.52 -4.12 -4.95
C LEU A 18 2.83 -4.16 -4.18
N TRP A 19 3.50 -3.01 -4.07
CA TRP A 19 4.70 -2.91 -3.27
C TRP A 19 4.92 -1.48 -2.78
N THR A 20 5.72 -1.36 -1.76
CA THR A 20 6.27 -0.08 -1.32
C THR A 20 7.79 -0.12 -1.34
N ASP A 21 8.42 1.05 -1.42
CA ASP A 21 9.88 1.13 -1.40
C ASP A 21 10.40 0.58 -0.08
N ARG A 22 11.41 -0.29 -0.16
CA ARG A 22 12.03 -0.89 1.02
C ARG A 22 12.70 0.13 1.94
N SER A 23 13.08 1.29 1.43
CA SER A 23 13.59 2.38 2.24
C SER A 23 12.55 2.92 3.24
N VAL A 24 11.27 2.77 2.94
CA VAL A 24 10.15 3.13 3.81
C VAL A 24 9.77 1.99 4.75
N TRP A 25 10.03 0.74 4.36
CA TRP A 25 9.69 -0.46 5.13
C TRP A 25 10.76 -0.78 6.16
N LYS A 26 10.91 0.10 7.12
CA LYS A 26 11.85 -0.05 8.23
C LYS A 26 11.35 0.71 9.45
N PRO A 27 11.80 0.36 10.67
CA PRO A 27 11.45 1.12 11.86
C PRO A 27 11.85 2.59 11.75
N ALA A 28 10.93 3.47 12.12
CA ALA A 28 11.16 4.90 12.25
C ALA A 28 11.26 5.22 13.75
N VAL A 29 12.32 5.92 14.14
CA VAL A 29 12.62 6.19 15.54
C VAL A 29 12.74 7.70 15.74
N GLN A 30 12.08 8.21 16.78
CA GLN A 30 12.19 9.59 17.22
C GLN A 30 12.49 9.62 18.71
N ARG A 31 13.49 10.41 19.11
CA ARG A 31 13.90 10.55 20.51
C ARG A 31 13.87 12.02 20.92
N VAL A 32 13.29 12.29 22.08
CA VAL A 32 13.29 13.61 22.73
C VAL A 32 13.88 13.45 24.11
N GLN A 33 14.74 14.37 24.51
CA GLN A 33 15.39 14.34 25.83
C GLN A 33 15.52 15.75 26.39
N VAL A 34 15.15 15.90 27.66
CA VAL A 34 15.32 17.13 28.46
C VAL A 34 15.91 16.74 29.81
N GLY A 35 17.21 16.95 29.98
CA GLY A 35 17.91 16.50 31.20
C GLY A 35 17.84 14.98 31.35
N PRO A 36 17.47 14.46 32.54
CA PRO A 36 17.33 13.03 32.78
C PRO A 36 16.01 12.43 32.24
N VAL A 37 15.10 13.26 31.77
CA VAL A 37 13.81 12.82 31.19
C VAL A 37 13.95 12.66 29.69
N TRP A 38 13.60 11.48 29.17
CA TRP A 38 13.65 11.21 27.74
C TRP A 38 12.56 10.22 27.32
N ALA A 39 12.21 10.27 26.06
CA ALA A 39 11.31 9.32 25.43
C ALA A 39 11.79 9.01 24.00
N GLU A 40 11.67 7.74 23.62
CA GLU A 40 11.98 7.27 22.28
C GLU A 40 10.79 6.49 21.73
N VAL A 41 10.23 6.96 20.63
CA VAL A 41 9.09 6.34 19.95
C VAL A 41 9.61 5.57 18.75
N THR A 42 9.18 4.31 18.62
CA THR A 42 9.51 3.45 17.48
C THR A 42 8.23 3.03 16.78
N ALA A 43 8.14 3.34 15.49
CA ALA A 43 7.09 2.87 14.60
C ALA A 43 7.67 1.80 13.65
N THR A 44 7.09 0.60 13.67
CA THR A 44 7.54 -0.53 12.86
C THR A 44 6.45 -0.93 11.87
N PRO A 45 6.74 -1.03 10.56
CA PRO A 45 5.74 -1.46 9.60
C PRO A 45 5.42 -2.94 9.83
N VAL A 46 4.13 -3.28 9.89
CA VAL A 46 3.68 -4.64 10.17
C VAL A 46 2.76 -5.21 9.10
N GLY A 47 2.27 -4.38 8.19
CA GLY A 47 1.40 -4.83 7.13
C GLY A 47 1.09 -3.72 6.13
N MET A 48 0.56 -4.12 4.98
CA MET A 48 0.09 -3.22 3.94
C MET A 48 -1.31 -3.63 3.54
N THR A 49 -2.21 -2.66 3.40
CA THR A 49 -3.56 -2.89 2.91
C THR A 49 -3.76 -2.13 1.60
N PHE A 50 -4.57 -2.69 0.74
CA PHE A 50 -4.93 -2.13 -0.54
C PHE A 50 -6.44 -2.19 -0.71
N ASN A 51 -7.06 -1.07 -1.07
CA ASN A 51 -8.44 -1.00 -1.49
C ASN A 51 -8.46 -0.61 -2.97
N SER A 52 -9.08 -1.45 -3.78
CA SER A 52 -9.05 -1.29 -5.24
C SER A 52 -9.86 -0.10 -5.78
N GLY A 53 -10.80 0.40 -5.00
CA GLY A 53 -11.77 1.39 -5.47
C GLY A 53 -12.89 0.81 -6.33
N THR A 54 -12.87 -0.50 -6.60
CA THR A 54 -13.93 -1.21 -7.37
C THR A 54 -14.65 -2.26 -6.55
N GLY A 55 -14.47 -2.24 -5.21
CA GLY A 55 -15.11 -3.16 -4.29
C GLY A 55 -14.24 -4.32 -3.80
N GLY A 56 -12.99 -4.43 -4.29
CA GLY A 56 -12.04 -5.43 -3.84
C GLY A 56 -10.97 -4.84 -2.92
N ALA A 57 -10.43 -5.68 -2.04
CA ALA A 57 -9.39 -5.30 -1.10
C ALA A 57 -8.40 -6.45 -0.90
N MET A 58 -7.18 -6.12 -0.46
CA MET A 58 -6.13 -7.08 -0.17
C MET A 58 -5.28 -6.61 1.00
N SER A 59 -4.76 -7.58 1.77
CA SER A 59 -3.80 -7.32 2.83
C SER A 59 -2.55 -8.15 2.61
N CYS A 60 -1.39 -7.53 2.79
CA CYS A 60 -0.10 -8.18 2.69
C CYS A 60 0.69 -7.95 3.98
N SER A 61 1.49 -8.95 4.38
CA SER A 61 2.27 -8.89 5.62
C SER A 61 3.62 -8.19 5.46
N GLY A 62 4.04 -7.92 4.24
CA GLY A 62 5.33 -7.33 3.93
C GLY A 62 5.24 -6.21 2.90
N PRO A 63 6.39 -5.67 2.46
CA PRO A 63 6.46 -4.53 1.56
C PRO A 63 6.08 -4.84 0.11
N GLY A 64 5.84 -6.10 -0.23
CA GLY A 64 5.70 -6.54 -1.60
C GLY A 64 7.04 -6.66 -2.32
N THR A 65 6.96 -7.08 -3.57
CA THR A 65 8.13 -7.20 -4.46
C THR A 65 7.99 -6.20 -5.60
N PRO A 66 9.00 -5.36 -5.87
CA PRO A 66 8.98 -4.47 -7.01
C PRO A 66 8.86 -5.26 -8.32
N TYR A 67 7.96 -4.82 -9.19
CA TYR A 67 7.83 -5.42 -10.50
C TYR A 67 9.05 -5.12 -11.37
N ASP A 68 9.51 -6.14 -12.06
CA ASP A 68 10.54 -6.04 -13.10
C ASP A 68 10.09 -6.83 -14.34
N ARG A 69 10.45 -6.35 -15.52
CA ARG A 69 10.06 -7.00 -16.78
C ARG A 69 10.55 -8.43 -16.91
N SER A 70 11.60 -8.80 -16.19
CA SER A 70 12.13 -10.16 -16.21
C SER A 70 11.15 -11.19 -15.66
N TYR A 71 10.18 -10.77 -14.83
CA TYR A 71 9.12 -11.67 -14.36
C TYR A 71 8.10 -12.06 -15.43
N GLY A 72 7.98 -11.26 -16.51
CA GLY A 72 6.98 -11.45 -17.57
C GLY A 72 5.77 -10.51 -17.41
N LEU A 73 5.12 -10.20 -18.56
CA LEU A 73 4.04 -9.21 -18.60
C LEU A 73 2.79 -9.60 -17.80
N HIS A 74 2.53 -10.90 -17.65
CA HIS A 74 1.32 -11.42 -17.02
C HIS A 74 1.59 -12.16 -15.72
N ALA A 75 2.83 -12.08 -15.22
CA ALA A 75 3.22 -12.78 -14.01
C ALA A 75 2.51 -12.23 -12.78
N ALA A 76 2.13 -13.11 -11.86
CA ALA A 76 1.64 -12.73 -10.55
C ALA A 76 2.81 -12.32 -9.63
N SER A 77 2.55 -11.37 -8.73
CA SER A 77 3.49 -11.07 -7.66
C SER A 77 3.69 -12.29 -6.75
N PRO A 78 4.93 -12.57 -6.32
CA PRO A 78 5.20 -13.70 -5.44
C PRO A 78 4.62 -13.52 -4.02
N ASP A 79 4.30 -12.30 -3.59
CA ASP A 79 3.93 -12.01 -2.21
C ASP A 79 2.79 -11.00 -2.03
N CYS A 80 2.56 -10.11 -2.98
CA CYS A 80 1.50 -9.10 -2.83
C CYS A 80 0.96 -8.68 -4.19
N GLY A 81 -0.18 -9.19 -4.57
CA GLY A 81 -0.81 -8.91 -5.84
C GLY A 81 -2.32 -8.81 -5.72
N PHE A 82 -2.93 -8.17 -6.70
CA PHE A 82 -4.37 -7.99 -6.81
C PHE A 82 -4.80 -8.14 -8.27
N VAL A 83 -5.95 -8.76 -8.50
CA VAL A 83 -6.55 -8.88 -9.82
C VAL A 83 -7.89 -8.14 -9.81
N TYR A 84 -8.03 -7.15 -10.67
CA TYR A 84 -9.30 -6.45 -10.83
C TYR A 84 -10.31 -7.36 -11.53
N THR A 85 -11.50 -7.46 -10.97
CA THR A 85 -12.62 -8.24 -11.53
C THR A 85 -13.74 -7.35 -12.09
N ARG A 86 -13.66 -6.06 -11.84
CA ARG A 86 -14.62 -5.06 -12.30
C ARG A 86 -13.89 -3.89 -12.98
N SER A 87 -14.47 -3.41 -14.06
CA SER A 87 -14.03 -2.14 -14.66
C SER A 87 -14.44 -0.94 -13.81
N SER A 88 -13.83 0.20 -14.10
CA SER A 88 -14.18 1.48 -13.46
C SER A 88 -15.33 2.21 -14.15
N VAL A 89 -15.93 1.62 -15.17
CA VAL A 89 -17.07 2.21 -15.89
C VAL A 89 -18.23 2.43 -14.89
N GLY A 90 -18.78 3.63 -14.91
CA GLY A 90 -19.84 4.04 -13.99
C GLY A 90 -19.37 4.69 -12.69
N LEU A 91 -18.09 4.61 -12.37
CA LEU A 91 -17.49 5.39 -11.29
C LEU A 91 -17.24 6.83 -11.75
N PRO A 92 -17.01 7.79 -10.81
CA PRO A 92 -16.72 9.17 -11.20
C PRO A 92 -15.60 9.27 -12.24
N ASN A 93 -15.86 9.91 -13.37
CA ASN A 93 -14.97 10.03 -14.54
C ASN A 93 -14.51 8.68 -15.11
N ASP A 94 -15.27 7.60 -14.88
CA ASP A 94 -14.92 6.24 -15.25
C ASP A 94 -13.52 5.83 -14.74
N GLN A 95 -13.19 6.29 -13.54
CA GLN A 95 -11.92 5.97 -12.88
C GLN A 95 -12.14 5.40 -11.48
N ALA A 96 -11.29 4.48 -11.08
CA ALA A 96 -11.21 3.98 -9.72
C ALA A 96 -10.20 4.79 -8.91
N THR A 97 -10.52 5.05 -7.66
CA THR A 97 -9.56 5.60 -6.69
C THR A 97 -9.12 4.49 -5.77
N ALA A 98 -7.90 4.02 -5.95
CA ALA A 98 -7.29 3.01 -5.11
C ALA A 98 -6.59 3.68 -3.92
N GLU A 99 -6.60 2.99 -2.77
CA GLU A 99 -5.93 3.44 -1.56
C GLU A 99 -4.95 2.38 -1.07
N TRP A 100 -3.73 2.80 -0.78
CA TRP A 100 -2.72 2.00 -0.10
C TRP A 100 -2.54 2.52 1.31
N ALA A 101 -2.36 1.61 2.26
CA ALA A 101 -2.03 1.97 3.62
C ALA A 101 -0.95 1.04 4.16
N ILE A 102 0.01 1.61 4.87
CA ILE A 102 0.97 0.86 5.68
C ILE A 102 0.50 0.93 7.12
N GLN A 103 0.36 -0.23 7.76
CA GLN A 103 0.06 -0.33 9.18
C GLN A 103 1.36 -0.34 9.97
N TRP A 104 1.40 0.48 11.02
CA TRP A 104 2.55 0.65 11.89
C TRP A 104 2.20 0.23 13.31
N SER A 105 3.01 -0.66 13.87
CA SER A 105 3.03 -0.92 15.30
C SER A 105 3.88 0.18 15.96
N VAL A 106 3.34 0.87 16.96
CA VAL A 106 4.00 2.01 17.59
C VAL A 106 4.16 1.74 19.07
N SER A 107 5.38 1.86 19.55
CA SER A 107 5.74 1.70 20.97
C SER A 107 6.69 2.80 21.40
N TRP A 108 6.81 3.00 22.70
CA TRP A 108 7.75 3.96 23.24
C TRP A 108 8.41 3.44 24.51
N VAL A 109 9.61 3.88 24.73
CA VAL A 109 10.38 3.67 25.96
C VAL A 109 10.96 4.99 26.41
N GLY A 110 11.27 5.11 27.67
CA GLY A 110 11.84 6.34 28.19
C GLY A 110 12.21 6.25 29.66
N SER A 111 12.49 7.41 30.25
CA SER A 111 12.72 7.58 31.67
C SER A 111 12.06 8.89 32.15
N ASP A 112 11.44 8.83 33.32
CA ASP A 112 10.88 10.03 33.98
C ASP A 112 11.91 10.77 34.86
N GLY A 113 13.18 10.33 34.80
CA GLY A 113 14.27 10.85 35.64
C GLY A 113 14.53 10.01 36.89
N ALA A 114 13.64 9.07 37.23
CA ALA A 114 13.75 8.20 38.39
C ALA A 114 13.59 6.72 38.03
N ALA A 115 12.70 6.40 37.08
CA ALA A 115 12.41 5.03 36.66
C ALA A 115 12.23 4.94 35.15
N ASP A 116 12.44 3.75 34.62
CA ASP A 116 12.12 3.42 33.22
C ASP A 116 10.60 3.39 33.03
N VAL A 117 10.15 3.99 31.94
CA VAL A 117 8.75 4.04 31.54
C VAL A 117 8.63 3.59 30.08
N GLY A 118 7.44 3.18 29.67
CA GLY A 118 7.19 2.77 28.30
C GLY A 118 5.76 2.28 28.12
N GLY A 119 5.39 2.02 26.89
CA GLY A 119 4.07 1.51 26.55
C GLY A 119 3.89 1.37 25.04
N ASP A 120 2.69 0.95 24.69
CA ASP A 120 2.26 0.77 23.31
C ASP A 120 1.19 1.80 22.96
N PHE A 121 1.22 2.29 21.73
CA PHE A 121 0.15 3.07 21.15
C PHE A 121 -0.76 2.18 20.31
N PRO A 122 -2.00 2.59 20.05
CA PRO A 122 -2.81 1.95 19.02
C PRO A 122 -2.09 1.95 17.67
N GLN A 123 -2.34 0.92 16.86
CA GLN A 123 -1.79 0.81 15.52
C GLN A 123 -2.12 2.06 14.70
N MET A 124 -1.15 2.57 13.98
CA MET A 124 -1.28 3.73 13.11
C MET A 124 -1.17 3.32 11.64
N SER A 125 -1.71 4.14 10.76
CA SER A 125 -1.66 3.93 9.32
C SER A 125 -1.15 5.17 8.60
N SER A 126 -0.29 4.96 7.60
CA SER A 126 0.03 5.96 6.59
C SER A 126 -0.65 5.57 5.29
N ARG A 127 -1.22 6.53 4.56
CA ARG A 127 -2.08 6.28 3.40
C ARG A 127 -1.66 7.08 2.19
N ALA A 128 -1.88 6.49 1.02
CA ALA A 128 -1.72 7.14 -0.27
C ALA A 128 -2.85 6.69 -1.20
N THR A 129 -3.26 7.56 -2.10
CA THR A 129 -4.31 7.25 -3.08
C THR A 129 -3.80 7.50 -4.49
N ALA A 130 -4.35 6.77 -5.45
CA ALA A 130 -4.15 7.00 -6.87
C ALA A 130 -5.47 6.76 -7.62
N THR A 131 -5.70 7.54 -8.66
CA THR A 131 -6.89 7.43 -9.49
C THR A 131 -6.48 7.02 -10.89
N PHE A 132 -7.11 5.99 -11.43
CA PHE A 132 -6.81 5.46 -12.75
C PHE A 132 -8.01 4.71 -13.33
N ALA A 133 -8.01 4.50 -14.64
CA ALA A 133 -9.04 3.71 -15.30
C ALA A 133 -8.74 2.21 -15.14
N VAL A 134 -9.79 1.42 -14.91
CA VAL A 134 -9.76 -0.04 -15.00
C VAL A 134 -10.60 -0.43 -16.21
N ALA A 135 -9.92 -0.85 -17.27
CA ALA A 135 -10.54 -1.18 -18.54
C ALA A 135 -10.88 -2.67 -18.60
N GLU A 136 -11.95 -2.98 -19.29
CA GLU A 136 -12.31 -4.34 -19.63
C GLU A 136 -12.09 -4.54 -21.13
N VAL A 137 -11.32 -5.59 -21.48
CA VAL A 137 -11.11 -5.95 -22.87
C VAL A 137 -12.18 -6.95 -23.26
N GLN A 138 -13.04 -6.54 -24.18
CA GLN A 138 -14.05 -7.42 -24.77
C GLN A 138 -13.53 -7.95 -26.11
N ALA A 139 -13.53 -9.27 -26.25
CA ALA A 139 -13.32 -9.87 -27.55
C ALA A 139 -14.55 -9.62 -28.43
N LEU A 140 -14.39 -8.84 -29.49
CA LEU A 140 -15.41 -8.72 -30.51
C LEU A 140 -15.47 -10.03 -31.30
N ARG A 141 -16.59 -10.74 -31.19
CA ARG A 141 -16.85 -11.83 -32.11
C ARG A 141 -17.25 -11.23 -33.46
N ALA A 142 -16.44 -11.52 -34.47
CA ALA A 142 -16.87 -11.33 -35.85
C ALA A 142 -17.95 -12.38 -36.16
N ASN A 143 -19.11 -11.91 -36.56
CA ASN A 143 -20.17 -12.76 -37.10
C ASN A 143 -19.92 -13.04 -38.59
#